data_c4ad0f831bd9c9b94d536b975657b9b4
#
_entry.id   c4ad0f831bd9c9b94d536b975657b9b4
#
_cell.length_a   1.000
_cell.length_b   1.000
_cell.length_c   1.000
_cell.angle_alpha   90.00
_cell.angle_beta   90.00
_cell.angle_gamma   90.00
#
_symmetry.space_group_name_H-M   'P 1'
#
loop_
_entity.id
_entity.type
_entity.pdbx_description
1 polymer ?
#
loop_
_entity_poly.entity_id
_entity_poly.type
_entity_poly.pdbx_seq_one_letter_code
_entity_poly.pdbx_strand_id
1 'polypeptide(L)'
;INVMAYSCGSPLLASALNRLRARTPELDHEALQRRSRLGNVIFVASDVDLKTFARDHVQPALDLARQVIVYFSRVDRALGFSALLAGTSRLGQPDISDLTVEELQRFALNARFQAIDVSDVRGAHEMGGMKGHGYWYANEIISTDVALSLRYPIPPERRCLTNPEGKRVWRIPDNCVDCVANRLLGVYPQVRR
;
A
#
# COMPACT_ATOMS: atom_id res chain seq x y z
N ILE A 1 -14.62 -5.93 4.89
CA ILE A 1 -14.56 -5.18 3.61
C ILE A 1 -13.11 -4.75 3.39
N ASN A 2 -12.52 -5.05 2.21
CA ASN A 2 -11.25 -4.49 1.81
C ASN A 2 -11.48 -3.42 0.76
N VAL A 3 -10.72 -2.34 0.80
CA VAL A 3 -10.88 -1.18 -0.09
C VAL A 3 -9.52 -0.84 -0.70
N MET A 4 -9.53 -0.59 -1.99
CA MET A 4 -8.35 -0.14 -2.72
C MET A 4 -8.65 1.17 -3.44
N ALA A 5 -7.70 2.10 -3.40
CA ALA A 5 -7.70 3.30 -4.21
C ALA A 5 -6.44 3.39 -5.06
N TYR A 6 -6.62 3.81 -6.30
CA TYR A 6 -5.56 3.95 -7.29
C TYR A 6 -5.46 5.41 -7.75
N SER A 7 -4.23 5.91 -7.85
CA SER A 7 -3.92 7.22 -8.44
C SER A 7 -4.77 8.35 -7.83
N CYS A 8 -5.41 9.17 -8.63
CA CYS A 8 -6.30 10.27 -8.23
C CYS A 8 -7.57 9.83 -7.45
N GLY A 9 -7.88 8.53 -7.37
CA GLY A 9 -8.89 8.01 -6.46
C GLY A 9 -8.45 7.99 -4.98
N SER A 10 -7.14 8.05 -4.73
CA SER A 10 -6.58 7.97 -3.38
C SER A 10 -6.92 9.16 -2.49
N PRO A 11 -6.90 10.43 -2.94
CA PRO A 11 -7.35 11.56 -2.14
C PRO A 11 -8.81 11.43 -1.70
N LEU A 12 -9.67 10.86 -2.55
CA LEU A 12 -11.07 10.63 -2.19
C LEU A 12 -11.19 9.62 -1.06
N LEU A 13 -10.49 8.48 -1.15
CA LEU A 13 -10.48 7.47 -0.10
C LEU A 13 -9.92 8.02 1.21
N ALA A 14 -8.78 8.72 1.17
CA ALA A 14 -8.16 9.33 2.34
C ALA A 14 -9.12 10.31 3.05
N SER A 15 -9.78 11.19 2.28
CA SER A 15 -10.78 12.12 2.80
C SER A 15 -12.01 11.42 3.38
N ALA A 16 -12.47 10.33 2.75
CA ALA A 16 -13.60 9.54 3.25
C ALA A 16 -13.28 8.89 4.59
N LEU A 17 -12.07 8.33 4.76
CA LEU A 17 -11.61 7.76 6.02
C LEU A 17 -11.53 8.81 7.13
N ASN A 18 -10.99 10.00 6.84
CA ASN A 18 -10.97 11.10 7.79
C ASN A 18 -12.38 11.49 8.25
N ARG A 19 -13.31 11.64 7.32
CA ARG A 19 -14.71 11.97 7.64
C ARG A 19 -15.39 10.87 8.46
N LEU A 20 -15.12 9.62 8.16
CA LEU A 20 -15.67 8.49 8.90
C LEU A 20 -15.13 8.47 10.34
N ARG A 21 -13.82 8.68 10.51
CA ARG A 21 -13.19 8.76 11.83
C ARG A 21 -13.71 9.94 12.65
N ALA A 22 -13.86 11.11 12.01
CA ALA A 22 -14.34 12.32 12.68
C ALA A 22 -15.80 12.22 13.19
N ARG A 23 -16.61 11.31 12.63
CA ARG A 23 -18.00 11.08 13.08
C ARG A 23 -18.09 10.20 14.34
N THR A 24 -16.98 9.62 14.75
CA THR A 24 -16.93 8.67 15.88
C THR A 24 -15.69 8.90 16.73
N PRO A 25 -15.45 10.14 17.21
CA PRO A 25 -14.24 10.50 17.93
C PRO A 25 -14.10 9.75 19.25
N GLU A 26 -15.20 9.34 19.84
CA GLU A 26 -15.29 8.65 21.15
C GLU A 26 -14.94 7.15 21.06
N LEU A 27 -14.90 6.57 19.84
CA LEU A 27 -14.65 5.14 19.69
C LEU A 27 -13.15 4.82 19.65
N ASP A 28 -12.76 3.79 20.37
CA ASP A 28 -11.44 3.19 20.28
C ASP A 28 -11.28 2.34 18.99
N HIS A 29 -10.07 1.85 18.76
CA HIS A 29 -9.76 1.07 17.55
C HIS A 29 -10.63 -0.20 17.43
N GLU A 30 -10.87 -0.92 18.52
CA GLU A 30 -11.66 -2.15 18.47
C GLU A 30 -13.13 -1.88 18.13
N ALA A 31 -13.73 -0.86 18.74
CA ALA A 31 -15.09 -0.45 18.45
C ALA A 31 -15.22 0.06 17.01
N LEU A 32 -14.23 0.83 16.51
CA LEU A 32 -14.16 1.26 15.13
C LEU A 32 -14.07 0.09 14.16
N GLN A 33 -13.22 -0.92 14.46
CA GLN A 33 -13.10 -2.13 13.64
C GLN A 33 -14.41 -2.93 13.59
N ARG A 34 -15.06 -3.13 14.72
CA ARG A 34 -16.37 -3.81 14.77
C ARG A 34 -17.43 -3.07 13.96
N ARG A 35 -17.45 -1.74 14.01
CA ARG A 35 -18.42 -0.90 13.31
C ARG A 35 -18.14 -0.78 11.82
N SER A 36 -16.92 -0.46 11.43
CA SER A 36 -16.53 -0.23 10.04
C SER A 36 -16.39 -1.52 9.24
N ARG A 37 -15.94 -2.59 9.89
CA ARG A 37 -15.55 -3.87 9.28
C ARG A 37 -14.51 -3.69 8.16
N LEU A 38 -13.70 -2.62 8.23
CA LEU A 38 -12.63 -2.39 7.28
C LEU A 38 -11.45 -3.32 7.58
N GLY A 39 -11.16 -4.19 6.64
CA GLY A 39 -9.98 -5.04 6.67
C GLY A 39 -8.75 -4.29 6.16
N ASN A 40 -8.32 -4.60 4.95
CA ASN A 40 -7.19 -3.91 4.33
C ASN A 40 -7.67 -2.66 3.59
N VAL A 41 -7.03 -1.54 3.87
CA VAL A 41 -7.13 -0.29 3.09
C VAL A 41 -5.83 -0.17 2.30
N ILE A 42 -5.94 -0.16 0.98
CA ILE A 42 -4.81 -0.25 0.06
C ILE A 42 -4.75 1.01 -0.80
N PHE A 43 -3.60 1.67 -0.80
CA PHE A 43 -3.28 2.78 -1.69
C PHE A 43 -2.26 2.30 -2.72
N VAL A 44 -2.58 2.44 -4.01
CA VAL A 44 -1.71 2.02 -5.11
C VAL A 44 -1.42 3.19 -6.02
N ALA A 45 -0.15 3.46 -6.31
CA ALA A 45 0.28 4.60 -7.12
C ALA A 45 -0.46 5.89 -6.71
N SER A 46 -0.52 6.14 -5.41
CA SER A 46 -1.39 7.14 -4.79
C SER A 46 -0.94 8.57 -5.08
N ASP A 47 -1.85 9.39 -5.59
CA ASP A 47 -1.62 10.82 -5.85
C ASP A 47 -1.93 11.71 -4.64
N VAL A 48 -1.98 11.16 -3.44
CA VAL A 48 -2.06 11.94 -2.20
C VAL A 48 -0.72 12.59 -1.92
N ASP A 49 -0.73 13.85 -1.53
CA ASP A 49 0.46 14.54 -0.99
C ASP A 49 1.05 13.76 0.19
N LEU A 50 2.36 13.49 0.17
CA LEU A 50 3.01 12.67 1.17
C LEU A 50 2.95 13.26 2.57
N LYS A 51 3.21 14.58 2.70
CA LYS A 51 3.15 15.29 3.99
C LYS A 51 1.73 15.30 4.56
N THR A 52 0.76 15.61 3.70
CA THR A 52 -0.65 15.62 4.07
C THR A 52 -1.10 14.23 4.51
N PHE A 53 -0.66 13.17 3.81
CA PHE A 53 -0.96 11.80 4.23
C PHE A 53 -0.36 11.47 5.61
N ALA A 54 0.91 11.79 5.80
CA ALA A 54 1.61 11.54 7.07
C ALA A 54 0.99 12.29 8.25
N ARG A 55 0.60 13.55 8.03
CA ARG A 55 0.04 14.40 9.08
C ARG A 55 -1.41 14.11 9.38
N ASP A 56 -2.24 13.99 8.33
CA ASP A 56 -3.70 14.10 8.48
C ASP A 56 -4.45 12.80 8.16
N HIS A 57 -3.90 11.87 7.38
CA HIS A 57 -4.65 10.74 6.84
C HIS A 57 -4.23 9.37 7.38
N VAL A 58 -2.95 9.20 7.73
CA VAL A 58 -2.45 7.88 8.13
C VAL A 58 -3.09 7.40 9.43
N GLN A 59 -3.22 8.27 10.43
CA GLN A 59 -3.79 7.87 11.72
C GLN A 59 -5.28 7.52 11.62
N PRO A 60 -6.16 8.35 11.00
CA PRO A 60 -7.55 7.96 10.75
C PRO A 60 -7.70 6.64 9.96
N ALA A 61 -6.84 6.40 8.97
CA ALA A 61 -6.85 5.15 8.23
C ALA A 61 -6.48 3.95 9.11
N LEU A 62 -5.45 4.10 9.96
CA LEU A 62 -5.01 3.07 10.90
C LEU A 62 -6.03 2.81 12.03
N ASP A 63 -6.76 3.84 12.46
CA ASP A 63 -7.81 3.69 13.47
C ASP A 63 -8.98 2.84 12.93
N LEU A 64 -9.34 3.04 11.66
CA LEU A 64 -10.48 2.40 11.03
C LEU A 64 -10.16 1.04 10.40
N ALA A 65 -8.95 0.85 9.85
CA ALA A 65 -8.58 -0.34 9.11
C ALA A 65 -7.78 -1.33 9.97
N ARG A 66 -7.94 -2.63 9.67
CA ARG A 66 -7.06 -3.65 10.25
C ARG A 66 -5.62 -3.47 9.79
N GLN A 67 -5.42 -3.12 8.51
CA GLN A 67 -4.11 -2.83 7.91
C GLN A 67 -4.24 -1.73 6.88
N VAL A 68 -3.23 -0.87 6.80
CA VAL A 68 -3.04 0.11 5.73
C VAL A 68 -1.82 -0.32 4.91
N ILE A 69 -2.02 -0.51 3.61
CA ILE A 69 -0.98 -0.99 2.69
C ILE A 69 -0.79 0.07 1.60
N VAL A 70 0.45 0.48 1.38
CA VAL A 70 0.82 1.43 0.33
C VAL A 70 1.77 0.75 -0.65
N TYR A 71 1.35 0.62 -1.90
CA TYR A 71 2.23 0.24 -3.01
C TYR A 71 2.75 1.51 -3.67
N PHE A 72 4.05 1.63 -3.78
CA PHE A 72 4.70 2.79 -4.37
C PHE A 72 5.84 2.40 -5.31
N SER A 73 6.14 3.31 -6.26
CA SER A 73 7.24 3.16 -7.19
C SER A 73 8.00 4.48 -7.34
N ARG A 74 9.30 4.47 -7.07
CA ARG A 74 10.18 5.64 -7.24
C ARG A 74 10.37 6.04 -8.70
N VAL A 75 9.96 5.18 -9.63
CA VAL A 75 10.10 5.39 -11.08
C VAL A 75 8.77 5.66 -11.79
N ASP A 76 7.69 5.91 -11.04
CA ASP A 76 6.36 6.27 -11.58
C ASP A 76 6.38 7.68 -12.17
N ARG A 77 6.43 7.77 -13.51
CA ARG A 77 6.55 9.05 -14.21
C ARG A 77 5.31 9.92 -14.13
N ALA A 78 4.13 9.32 -14.00
CA ALA A 78 2.90 10.10 -13.87
C ALA A 78 2.87 10.85 -12.54
N LEU A 79 3.23 10.15 -11.46
CA LEU A 79 3.32 10.77 -10.13
C LEU A 79 4.49 11.75 -10.04
N GLY A 80 5.62 11.46 -10.71
CA GLY A 80 6.72 12.43 -10.82
C GLY A 80 6.28 13.75 -11.48
N PHE A 81 5.46 13.68 -12.53
CA PHE A 81 4.88 14.87 -13.15
C PHE A 81 3.86 15.57 -12.23
N SER A 82 3.01 14.80 -11.56
CA SER A 82 2.07 15.35 -10.57
C SER A 82 2.81 16.05 -9.42
N ALA A 83 3.88 15.44 -8.91
CA ALA A 83 4.73 16.01 -7.86
C ALA A 83 5.37 17.33 -8.30
N LEU A 84 5.88 17.38 -9.54
CA LEU A 84 6.47 18.60 -10.12
C LEU A 84 5.47 19.74 -10.19
N LEU A 85 4.25 19.46 -10.65
CA LEU A 85 3.18 20.48 -10.74
C LEU A 85 2.72 20.98 -9.37
N ALA A 86 2.68 20.12 -8.39
CA ALA A 86 2.20 20.45 -7.05
C ALA A 86 3.29 20.95 -6.10
N GLY A 87 4.57 20.80 -6.46
CA GLY A 87 5.71 21.18 -5.61
C GLY A 87 5.90 20.29 -4.38
N THR A 88 5.31 19.10 -4.35
CA THR A 88 5.36 18.16 -3.21
C THR A 88 5.40 16.72 -3.70
N SER A 89 6.07 15.82 -2.96
CA SER A 89 6.10 14.41 -3.31
C SER A 89 4.75 13.71 -3.07
N ARG A 90 4.53 12.61 -3.78
CA ARG A 90 3.29 11.83 -3.71
C ARG A 90 3.49 10.55 -2.93
N LEU A 91 2.45 10.10 -2.22
CA LEU A 91 2.50 8.85 -1.45
C LEU A 91 2.88 7.64 -2.32
N GLY A 92 2.46 7.61 -3.58
CA GLY A 92 2.80 6.56 -4.54
C GLY A 92 4.17 6.71 -5.19
N GLN A 93 4.85 7.85 -4.99
CA GLN A 93 6.26 8.11 -5.37
C GLN A 93 6.90 8.97 -4.28
N PRO A 94 7.16 8.38 -3.10
CA PRO A 94 7.59 9.15 -1.94
C PRO A 94 9.05 9.59 -2.04
N ASP A 95 9.31 10.85 -1.67
CA ASP A 95 10.60 11.31 -1.23
C ASP A 95 10.56 11.45 0.30
N ILE A 96 11.23 10.52 1.00
CA ILE A 96 11.21 10.50 2.47
C ILE A 96 11.94 11.68 3.10
N SER A 97 12.77 12.42 2.36
CA SER A 97 13.40 13.65 2.83
C SER A 97 12.40 14.79 3.04
N ASP A 98 11.21 14.68 2.45
CA ASP A 98 10.10 15.59 2.67
C ASP A 98 9.45 15.46 4.06
N LEU A 99 9.71 14.37 4.79
CA LEU A 99 9.07 14.06 6.07
C LEU A 99 9.98 14.38 7.25
N THR A 100 9.36 14.85 8.34
CA THR A 100 10.04 14.97 9.64
C THR A 100 10.26 13.60 10.27
N VAL A 101 11.12 13.56 11.30
CA VAL A 101 11.37 12.33 12.06
C VAL A 101 10.09 11.80 12.72
N GLU A 102 9.25 12.69 13.26
CA GLU A 102 7.98 12.30 13.88
C GLU A 102 7.01 11.71 12.86
N GLU A 103 6.92 12.29 11.67
CA GLU A 103 6.08 11.78 10.59
C GLU A 103 6.56 10.40 10.12
N LEU A 104 7.87 10.20 9.98
CA LEU A 104 8.46 8.90 9.65
C LEU A 104 8.19 7.85 10.75
N GLN A 105 8.25 8.23 12.01
CA GLN A 105 7.96 7.34 13.13
C GLN A 105 6.50 6.84 13.13
N ARG A 106 5.52 7.65 12.71
CA ARG A 106 4.12 7.21 12.59
C ARG A 106 3.97 6.02 11.65
N PHE A 107 4.74 5.98 10.56
CA PHE A 107 4.77 4.83 9.65
C PHE A 107 5.58 3.66 10.24
N ALA A 108 6.79 3.94 10.73
CA ALA A 108 7.75 2.92 11.14
C ALA A 108 7.32 2.12 12.37
N LEU A 109 6.66 2.77 13.33
CA LEU A 109 6.28 2.13 14.61
C LEU A 109 4.94 1.40 14.54
N ASN A 110 4.10 1.64 13.53
CA ASN A 110 2.80 1.00 13.47
C ASN A 110 2.86 -0.34 12.73
N ALA A 111 2.64 -1.44 13.48
CA ALA A 111 2.65 -2.79 12.94
C ALA A 111 1.57 -3.04 11.87
N ARG A 112 0.52 -2.21 11.82
CA ARG A 112 -0.58 -2.30 10.86
C ARG A 112 -0.34 -1.50 9.58
N PHE A 113 0.79 -0.78 9.48
CA PHE A 113 1.21 -0.08 8.27
C PHE A 113 2.22 -0.93 7.50
N GLN A 114 2.04 -1.01 6.19
CA GLN A 114 2.95 -1.70 5.26
C GLN A 114 3.19 -0.81 4.05
N ALA A 115 4.44 -0.50 3.77
CA ALA A 115 4.87 0.12 2.52
C ALA A 115 5.53 -0.95 1.64
N ILE A 116 5.10 -1.06 0.38
CA ILE A 116 5.60 -2.05 -0.57
C ILE A 116 6.24 -1.32 -1.74
N ASP A 117 7.56 -1.37 -1.82
CA ASP A 117 8.35 -0.81 -2.91
C ASP A 117 8.35 -1.78 -4.09
N VAL A 118 7.77 -1.33 -5.21
CA VAL A 118 7.74 -2.09 -6.46
C VAL A 118 8.68 -1.53 -7.52
N SER A 119 9.54 -0.58 -7.16
CA SER A 119 10.41 0.13 -8.11
C SER A 119 11.36 -0.79 -8.88
N ASP A 120 11.84 -1.85 -8.22
CA ASP A 120 12.83 -2.76 -8.76
C ASP A 120 12.22 -4.05 -9.36
N VAL A 121 10.86 -4.16 -9.37
CA VAL A 121 10.19 -5.32 -9.99
C VAL A 121 10.34 -5.25 -11.50
N ARG A 122 10.88 -6.33 -12.08
CA ARG A 122 11.16 -6.44 -13.51
C ARG A 122 9.91 -6.13 -14.34
N GLY A 123 10.03 -5.19 -15.29
CA GLY A 123 8.95 -4.78 -16.19
C GLY A 123 7.90 -3.85 -15.59
N ALA A 124 7.95 -3.55 -14.29
CA ALA A 124 6.95 -2.70 -13.65
C ALA A 124 6.90 -1.28 -14.22
N HIS A 125 8.05 -0.73 -14.59
CA HIS A 125 8.18 0.64 -15.12
C HIS A 125 7.96 0.78 -16.63
N GLU A 126 7.85 -0.34 -17.36
CA GLU A 126 7.67 -0.36 -18.82
C GLU A 126 6.20 -0.48 -19.20
N MET A 127 5.36 -0.97 -18.29
CA MET A 127 3.99 -1.38 -18.56
C MET A 127 2.96 -0.38 -18.00
N GLY A 128 1.82 -0.34 -18.65
CA GLY A 128 0.59 0.26 -18.16
C GLY A 128 0.55 1.79 -18.15
N GLY A 129 -0.14 2.38 -19.14
CA GLY A 129 -0.46 3.81 -19.18
C GLY A 129 0.78 4.70 -19.23
N MET A 130 0.71 5.90 -18.67
CA MET A 130 1.86 6.83 -18.60
C MET A 130 3.07 6.17 -17.90
N LYS A 131 3.86 5.43 -18.69
CA LYS A 131 5.09 4.69 -18.39
C LYS A 131 5.34 4.41 -16.88
N GLY A 132 4.90 3.24 -16.42
CA GLY A 132 5.13 2.79 -15.05
C GLY A 132 4.04 3.13 -14.03
N HIS A 133 2.98 3.85 -14.39
CA HIS A 133 1.89 4.16 -13.48
C HIS A 133 0.89 3.00 -13.30
N GLY A 134 0.73 2.16 -14.33
CA GLY A 134 -0.17 1.00 -14.32
C GLY A 134 0.45 -0.29 -13.80
N TYR A 135 1.55 -0.24 -13.06
CA TYR A 135 2.30 -1.42 -12.64
C TYR A 135 1.45 -2.47 -11.92
N TRP A 136 0.44 -2.06 -11.16
CA TRP A 136 -0.34 -2.96 -10.31
C TRP A 136 -1.30 -3.88 -11.09
N TYR A 137 -1.74 -3.49 -12.29
CA TYR A 137 -2.61 -4.32 -13.13
C TYR A 137 -1.90 -4.87 -14.36
N ALA A 138 -0.79 -4.26 -14.77
CA ALA A 138 -0.06 -4.64 -15.98
C ALA A 138 1.11 -5.61 -15.71
N ASN A 139 1.56 -5.72 -14.46
CA ASN A 139 2.63 -6.61 -14.05
C ASN A 139 2.06 -7.76 -13.20
N GLU A 140 2.25 -9.01 -13.66
CA GLU A 140 1.67 -10.20 -13.02
C GLU A 140 2.17 -10.43 -11.60
N ILE A 141 3.42 -10.10 -11.31
CA ILE A 141 4.04 -10.28 -9.99
C ILE A 141 3.35 -9.33 -8.99
N ILE A 142 3.22 -8.06 -9.37
CA ILE A 142 2.61 -7.04 -8.51
C ILE A 142 1.11 -7.27 -8.38
N SER A 143 0.41 -7.58 -9.49
CA SER A 143 -1.03 -7.83 -9.45
C SER A 143 -1.38 -9.04 -8.58
N THR A 144 -0.53 -10.08 -8.57
CA THR A 144 -0.69 -11.23 -7.69
C THR A 144 -0.62 -10.82 -6.21
N ASP A 145 0.37 -10.02 -5.82
CA ASP A 145 0.51 -9.57 -4.44
C ASP A 145 -0.63 -8.62 -4.01
N VAL A 146 -1.06 -7.72 -4.91
CA VAL A 146 -2.23 -6.85 -4.69
C VAL A 146 -3.50 -7.70 -4.50
N ALA A 147 -3.73 -8.71 -5.35
CA ALA A 147 -4.88 -9.60 -5.24
C ALA A 147 -4.87 -10.39 -3.92
N LEU A 148 -3.72 -10.90 -3.50
CA LEU A 148 -3.56 -11.56 -2.19
C LEU A 148 -3.88 -10.60 -1.04
N SER A 149 -3.38 -9.38 -1.10
CA SER A 149 -3.63 -8.33 -0.10
C SER A 149 -5.11 -7.92 -0.04
N LEU A 150 -5.81 -7.91 -1.18
CA LEU A 150 -7.24 -7.62 -1.25
C LEU A 150 -8.10 -8.78 -0.74
N ARG A 151 -7.66 -10.02 -0.95
CA ARG A 151 -8.48 -11.20 -0.66
C ARG A 151 -8.27 -11.74 0.75
N TYR A 152 -7.03 -11.69 1.24
CA TYR A 152 -6.63 -12.42 2.44
C TYR A 152 -5.87 -11.54 3.44
N PRO A 153 -6.04 -11.79 4.76
CA PRO A 153 -5.27 -11.12 5.80
C PRO A 153 -3.89 -11.76 5.99
N ILE A 154 -3.12 -11.84 4.92
CA ILE A 154 -1.81 -12.53 4.93
C ILE A 154 -0.70 -11.50 5.20
N PRO A 155 0.16 -11.71 6.19
CA PRO A 155 1.29 -10.82 6.43
C PRO A 155 2.33 -10.90 5.29
N PRO A 156 3.13 -9.85 5.11
CA PRO A 156 4.07 -9.73 3.98
C PRO A 156 5.01 -10.93 3.84
N GLU A 157 5.52 -11.45 4.94
CA GLU A 157 6.45 -12.59 4.96
C GLU A 157 5.81 -13.84 4.36
N ARG A 158 4.52 -14.03 4.61
CA ARG A 158 3.77 -15.17 4.05
C ARG A 158 3.38 -14.96 2.59
N ARG A 159 3.42 -13.74 2.10
CA ARG A 159 3.26 -13.38 0.68
C ARG A 159 4.59 -13.42 -0.08
N CYS A 160 5.65 -13.93 0.53
CA CYS A 160 7.01 -14.01 -0.03
C CYS A 160 7.69 -12.65 -0.26
N LEU A 161 7.24 -11.61 0.42
CA LEU A 161 7.92 -10.32 0.39
C LEU A 161 9.18 -10.37 1.26
N THR A 162 10.16 -9.56 0.88
CA THR A 162 11.43 -9.41 1.61
C THR A 162 11.51 -8.06 2.29
N ASN A 163 12.20 -8.01 3.43
CA ASN A 163 12.46 -6.77 4.17
C ASN A 163 13.95 -6.67 4.48
N PRO A 164 14.78 -6.32 3.49
CA PRO A 164 16.24 -6.36 3.62
C PRO A 164 16.78 -5.35 4.65
N GLU A 165 16.05 -4.29 4.93
CA GLU A 165 16.49 -3.21 5.83
C GLU A 165 15.89 -3.30 7.24
N GLY A 166 15.04 -4.31 7.52
CA GLY A 166 14.35 -4.44 8.81
C GLY A 166 13.35 -3.31 9.11
N LYS A 167 13.08 -2.42 8.13
CA LYS A 167 12.11 -1.32 8.22
C LYS A 167 10.71 -1.78 7.80
N ARG A 168 9.71 -0.91 7.88
CA ARG A 168 8.34 -1.20 7.41
C ARG A 168 8.19 -1.12 5.89
N VAL A 169 9.30 -1.19 5.15
CA VAL A 169 9.32 -1.21 3.68
C VAL A 169 9.63 -2.62 3.22
N TRP A 170 8.72 -3.16 2.44
CA TRP A 170 8.80 -4.50 1.86
C TRP A 170 9.12 -4.39 0.38
N ARG A 171 9.76 -5.41 -0.16
CA ARG A 171 10.06 -5.54 -1.59
C ARG A 171 9.49 -6.83 -2.12
N ILE A 172 9.05 -6.82 -3.36
CA ILE A 172 8.59 -8.00 -4.08
C ILE A 172 9.80 -8.56 -4.85
N PRO A 173 10.31 -9.76 -4.51
CA PRO A 173 11.38 -10.39 -5.27
C PRO A 173 10.84 -10.98 -6.57
N ASP A 174 11.69 -11.11 -7.60
CA ASP A 174 11.32 -11.62 -8.92
C ASP A 174 10.72 -13.03 -8.89
N ASN A 175 11.11 -13.85 -7.91
CA ASN A 175 10.58 -15.20 -7.72
C ASN A 175 9.33 -15.26 -6.83
N CYS A 176 8.67 -14.13 -6.57
CA CYS A 176 7.54 -14.05 -5.65
C CYS A 176 6.38 -14.95 -6.10
N VAL A 177 6.06 -14.99 -7.39
CA VAL A 177 4.97 -15.82 -7.93
C VAL A 177 5.25 -17.30 -7.67
N ASP A 178 6.46 -17.77 -7.97
CA ASP A 178 6.86 -19.17 -7.74
C ASP A 178 6.84 -19.50 -6.24
N CYS A 179 7.32 -18.59 -5.41
CA CYS A 179 7.31 -18.76 -3.96
C CYS A 179 5.87 -18.90 -3.42
N VAL A 180 4.96 -18.02 -3.86
CA VAL A 180 3.54 -18.07 -3.47
C VAL A 180 2.89 -19.35 -4.00
N ALA A 181 3.13 -19.71 -5.26
CA ALA A 181 2.61 -20.94 -5.87
C ALA A 181 3.06 -22.18 -5.08
N ASN A 182 4.35 -22.27 -4.74
CA ASN A 182 4.89 -23.40 -3.96
C ASN A 182 4.26 -23.48 -2.55
N ARG A 183 4.03 -22.33 -1.90
CA ARG A 183 3.35 -22.30 -0.60
C ARG A 183 1.89 -22.75 -0.70
N LEU A 184 1.18 -22.30 -1.74
CA LEU A 184 -0.20 -22.73 -1.98
C LEU A 184 -0.29 -24.23 -2.27
N LEU A 185 0.63 -24.76 -3.10
CA LEU A 185 0.72 -26.20 -3.39
C LEU A 185 1.07 -27.02 -2.15
N GLY A 186 1.83 -26.47 -1.21
CA GLY A 186 2.11 -27.12 0.07
C GLY A 186 0.86 -27.22 0.96
N VAL A 187 -0.05 -26.25 0.88
CA VAL A 187 -1.31 -26.25 1.64
C VAL A 187 -2.43 -26.99 0.89
N TYR A 188 -2.42 -26.94 -0.43
CA TYR A 188 -3.44 -27.54 -1.31
C TYR A 188 -2.81 -28.45 -2.38
N PRO A 189 -2.24 -29.62 -2.00
CA PRO A 189 -1.54 -30.50 -2.95
C PRO A 189 -2.43 -31.02 -4.09
N GLN A 190 -3.75 -31.02 -3.92
CA GLN A 190 -4.73 -31.40 -4.95
C GLN A 190 -4.79 -30.45 -6.16
N VAL A 191 -4.20 -29.25 -6.07
CA VAL A 191 -4.16 -28.27 -7.18
C VAL A 191 -3.03 -28.57 -8.19
N ARG A 192 -2.20 -29.59 -7.94
CA ARG A 192 -1.12 -30.05 -8.84
C ARG A 192 -1.61 -30.82 -10.09
N ARG A 193 -2.76 -30.48 -10.65
CA ARG A 193 -3.23 -31.15 -11.87
C ARG A 193 -3.13 -30.25 -13.09
#